data_ebdbfe8e50a42cdd3ce993d0bfe6440f
#
_entry.id   ebdbfe8e50a42cdd3ce993d0bfe6440f
#
_cell.length_a   1.000
_cell.length_b   1.000
_cell.length_c   1.000
_cell.angle_alpha   90.00
_cell.angle_beta   90.00
_cell.angle_gamma   90.00
#
_symmetry.space_group_name_H-M   'P 1'
#
loop_
_entity.id
_entity.type
_entity.pdbx_description
1 polymer ?
#
loop_
_entity_poly.entity_id
_entity_poly.type
_entity_poly.pdbx_seq_one_letter_code
_entity_poly.pdbx_strand_id
1 'polypeptide(L)'
;MTQDKFYQAQEILNNINECDSVIGFLEARKTIPTFVNSCNATKNSISIEALYACKKRVDDINNVFEKALSNLIKKTKLEKMELEKRFDKL
;
A
#
# COMPACT_ATOMS: atom_id res chain seq x y z
N MET A 1 1.15 -27.38 22.68
CA MET A 1 2.03 -26.69 21.69
C MET A 1 3.44 -26.65 22.25
N THR A 2 4.43 -27.04 21.47
CA THR A 2 5.83 -26.90 21.88
C THR A 2 6.24 -25.41 21.87
N GLN A 3 7.33 -25.10 22.55
CA GLN A 3 7.85 -23.75 22.62
C GLN A 3 8.18 -23.21 21.23
N ASP A 4 8.77 -24.06 20.37
CA ASP A 4 9.10 -23.68 19.00
C ASP A 4 7.84 -23.33 18.20
N LYS A 5 6.79 -24.13 18.34
CA LYS A 5 5.52 -23.85 17.67
C LYS A 5 4.86 -22.58 18.19
N PHE A 6 5.01 -22.29 19.47
CA PHE A 6 4.51 -21.05 20.06
C PHE A 6 5.18 -19.83 19.42
N TYR A 7 6.52 -19.85 19.28
CA TYR A 7 7.24 -18.76 18.65
C TYR A 7 6.89 -18.60 17.17
N GLN A 8 6.74 -19.74 16.47
CA GLN A 8 6.32 -19.70 15.06
C GLN A 8 4.92 -19.10 14.91
N ALA A 9 4.00 -19.50 15.77
CA ALA A 9 2.63 -18.96 15.76
C ALA A 9 2.63 -17.47 16.01
N GLN A 10 3.42 -17.00 16.97
CA GLN A 10 3.49 -15.58 17.30
C GLN A 10 4.10 -14.77 16.15
N GLU A 11 5.14 -15.28 15.50
CA GLU A 11 5.75 -14.65 14.35
C GLU A 11 4.74 -14.52 13.20
N ILE A 12 4.01 -15.59 12.92
CA ILE A 12 2.99 -15.57 11.85
C ILE A 12 1.90 -14.56 12.18
N LEU A 13 1.42 -14.51 13.41
CA LEU A 13 0.41 -13.54 13.83
C LEU A 13 0.91 -12.10 13.68
N ASN A 14 2.16 -11.84 14.03
CA ASN A 14 2.76 -10.52 13.86
C ASN A 14 2.78 -10.13 12.38
N ASN A 15 3.14 -11.07 11.50
CA ASN A 15 3.18 -10.82 10.07
C ASN A 15 1.77 -10.59 9.50
N ILE A 16 0.77 -11.32 9.99
CA ILE A 16 -0.63 -11.09 9.61
C ILE A 16 -1.07 -9.68 10.01
N ASN A 17 -0.72 -9.26 11.22
CA ASN A 17 -1.05 -7.92 11.70
C ASN A 17 -0.36 -6.83 10.85
N GLU A 18 0.88 -7.07 10.43
CA GLU A 18 1.56 -6.18 9.50
C GLU A 18 0.83 -6.07 8.17
N CYS A 19 0.38 -7.21 7.63
CA CYS A 19 -0.40 -7.22 6.40
C CYS A 19 -1.69 -6.39 6.54
N ASP A 20 -2.40 -6.55 7.64
CA ASP A 20 -3.61 -5.77 7.92
C ASP A 20 -3.32 -4.27 7.99
N SER A 21 -2.22 -3.90 8.63
CA SER A 21 -1.81 -2.50 8.73
C SER A 21 -1.48 -1.91 7.36
N VAL A 22 -0.76 -2.67 6.53
CA VAL A 22 -0.41 -2.25 5.16
C VAL A 22 -1.67 -2.09 4.32
N ILE A 23 -2.57 -3.06 4.37
CA ILE A 23 -3.83 -3.01 3.61
C ILE A 23 -4.64 -1.78 4.01
N GLY A 24 -4.81 -1.55 5.31
CA GLY A 24 -5.54 -0.39 5.81
C GLY A 24 -4.94 0.93 5.35
N PHE A 25 -3.61 1.05 5.42
CA PHE A 25 -2.89 2.24 4.97
C PHE A 25 -3.09 2.48 3.47
N LEU A 26 -2.94 1.43 2.66
CA LEU A 26 -3.07 1.55 1.21
C LEU A 26 -4.49 1.86 0.78
N GLU A 27 -5.49 1.24 1.42
CA GLU A 27 -6.90 1.52 1.13
C GLU A 27 -7.26 2.97 1.46
N ALA A 28 -6.73 3.52 2.55
CA ALA A 28 -6.94 4.91 2.91
C ALA A 28 -6.34 5.88 1.88
N ARG A 29 -5.21 5.49 1.26
CA ARG A 29 -4.51 6.33 0.27
C ARG A 29 -5.07 6.21 -1.14
N LYS A 30 -5.88 5.21 -1.41
CA LYS A 30 -6.40 4.91 -2.74
C LYS A 30 -7.20 6.06 -3.34
N THR A 31 -7.82 6.88 -2.52
CA THR A 31 -8.71 7.96 -2.97
C THR A 31 -8.08 9.34 -2.90
N ILE A 32 -6.81 9.45 -2.50
CA ILE A 32 -6.16 10.74 -2.31
C ILE A 32 -5.34 11.11 -3.56
N PRO A 33 -5.61 12.23 -4.23
CA PRO A 33 -4.81 12.68 -5.37
C PRO A 33 -3.50 13.31 -4.89
N THR A 34 -2.60 12.47 -4.37
CA THR A 34 -1.38 12.90 -3.69
C THR A 34 -0.39 13.59 -4.61
N PHE A 35 -0.35 13.19 -5.89
CA PHE A 35 0.61 13.76 -6.83
C PHE A 35 0.34 15.25 -7.07
N VAL A 36 -0.93 15.62 -7.26
CA VAL A 36 -1.33 17.02 -7.48
C VAL A 36 -0.95 17.87 -6.28
N ASN A 37 -1.24 17.37 -5.08
CA ASN A 37 -0.90 18.06 -3.85
C ASN A 37 0.62 18.22 -3.70
N SER A 38 1.38 17.19 -4.07
CA SER A 38 2.84 17.24 -4.06
C SER A 38 3.37 18.30 -5.03
N CYS A 39 2.82 18.37 -6.25
CA CYS A 39 3.19 19.38 -7.22
C CYS A 39 2.91 20.79 -6.70
N ASN A 40 1.76 20.99 -6.07
CA ASN A 40 1.41 22.29 -5.50
C ASN A 40 2.32 22.66 -4.32
N ALA A 41 2.68 21.68 -3.48
CA ALA A 41 3.57 21.91 -2.34
C ALA A 41 4.98 22.32 -2.79
N THR A 42 5.43 21.83 -3.95
CA THR A 42 6.79 22.08 -4.45
C THR A 42 6.82 23.12 -5.57
N LYS A 43 5.75 23.86 -5.76
CA LYS A 43 5.63 24.84 -6.87
C LYS A 43 6.77 25.83 -6.95
N ASN A 44 7.43 26.15 -5.85
CA ASN A 44 8.54 27.09 -5.83
C ASN A 44 9.83 26.51 -6.42
N SER A 45 9.93 25.17 -6.50
CA SER A 45 11.10 24.48 -7.03
C SER A 45 10.86 23.82 -8.38
N ILE A 46 9.61 23.89 -8.90
CA ILE A 46 9.22 23.32 -10.20
C ILE A 46 8.83 24.47 -11.13
N SER A 47 9.23 24.39 -12.39
CA SER A 47 8.82 25.38 -13.38
C SER A 47 7.32 25.40 -13.59
N ILE A 48 6.77 26.55 -13.97
CA ILE A 48 5.35 26.71 -14.26
C ILE A 48 4.91 25.75 -15.37
N GLU A 49 5.75 25.56 -16.37
CA GLU A 49 5.49 24.65 -17.48
C GLU A 49 5.37 23.22 -17.02
N ALA A 50 6.28 22.76 -16.15
CA ALA A 50 6.25 21.40 -15.60
C ALA A 50 5.00 21.21 -14.74
N LEU A 51 4.67 22.18 -13.92
CA LEU A 51 3.47 22.13 -13.08
C LEU A 51 2.20 22.04 -13.93
N TYR A 52 2.11 22.83 -15.00
CA TYR A 52 0.98 22.81 -15.92
C TYR A 52 0.86 21.46 -16.64
N ALA A 53 1.99 20.91 -17.08
CA ALA A 53 2.04 19.60 -17.73
C ALA A 53 1.57 18.50 -16.79
N CYS A 54 1.96 18.55 -15.51
CA CYS A 54 1.50 17.61 -14.50
C CYS A 54 -0.01 17.74 -14.29
N LYS A 55 -0.54 18.94 -14.21
CA LYS A 55 -1.98 19.17 -14.03
C LYS A 55 -2.80 18.64 -15.19
N LYS A 56 -2.30 18.74 -16.41
CA LYS A 56 -2.96 18.19 -17.59
C LYS A 56 -3.08 16.66 -17.55
N ARG A 57 -2.13 16.00 -16.89
CA ARG A 57 -2.03 14.56 -16.86
C ARG A 57 -2.46 13.95 -15.53
N VAL A 58 -3.14 14.74 -14.71
CA VAL A 58 -3.57 14.33 -13.37
C VAL A 58 -4.38 13.04 -13.40
N ASP A 59 -5.34 12.95 -14.34
CA ASP A 59 -6.20 11.76 -14.42
C ASP A 59 -5.38 10.52 -14.78
N ASP A 60 -4.45 10.63 -15.71
CA ASP A 60 -3.59 9.53 -16.11
C ASP A 60 -2.69 9.09 -14.95
N ILE A 61 -2.10 10.06 -14.26
CA ILE A 61 -1.23 9.80 -13.11
C ILE A 61 -2.01 9.14 -12.00
N ASN A 62 -3.20 9.65 -11.68
CA ASN A 62 -4.05 9.06 -10.65
C ASN A 62 -4.46 7.64 -11.02
N ASN A 63 -4.76 7.36 -12.27
CA ASN A 63 -5.08 6.01 -12.73
C ASN A 63 -3.92 5.05 -12.53
N VAL A 64 -2.70 5.48 -12.82
CA VAL A 64 -1.51 4.66 -12.59
C VAL A 64 -1.32 4.37 -11.11
N PHE A 65 -1.47 5.38 -10.25
CA PHE A 65 -1.38 5.20 -8.79
C PHE A 65 -2.46 4.28 -8.27
N GLU A 66 -3.71 4.45 -8.70
CA GLU A 66 -4.80 3.59 -8.27
C GLU A 66 -4.57 2.13 -8.65
N LYS A 67 -4.09 1.88 -9.86
CA LYS A 67 -3.77 0.52 -10.30
C LYS A 67 -2.64 -0.08 -9.48
N ALA A 68 -1.59 0.69 -9.24
CA ALA A 68 -0.45 0.23 -8.45
C ALA A 68 -0.88 -0.09 -7.02
N LEU A 69 -1.67 0.78 -6.39
CA LEU A 69 -2.18 0.56 -5.05
C LEU A 69 -3.09 -0.66 -4.98
N SER A 70 -4.00 -0.80 -5.96
CA SER A 70 -4.92 -1.95 -6.02
C SER A 70 -4.15 -3.27 -6.17
N ASN A 71 -3.11 -3.29 -7.00
CA ASN A 71 -2.28 -4.47 -7.18
C ASN A 71 -1.52 -4.84 -5.91
N LEU A 72 -0.99 -3.84 -5.22
CA LEU A 72 -0.27 -4.05 -3.97
C LEU A 72 -1.21 -4.55 -2.88
N ILE A 73 -2.43 -4.01 -2.81
CA ILE A 73 -3.45 -4.47 -1.86
C ILE A 73 -3.79 -5.94 -2.13
N LYS A 74 -4.01 -6.32 -3.39
CA LYS A 74 -4.30 -7.72 -3.75
C LYS A 74 -3.16 -8.64 -3.36
N LYS A 75 -1.93 -8.24 -3.64
CA LYS A 75 -0.74 -9.02 -3.30
C LYS A 75 -0.62 -9.20 -1.80
N THR A 76 -0.85 -8.15 -1.03
CA THR A 76 -0.77 -8.20 0.43
C THR A 76 -1.88 -9.07 1.02
N LYS A 77 -3.08 -9.03 0.46
CA LYS A 77 -4.18 -9.90 0.88
C LYS A 77 -3.86 -11.38 0.64
N LEU A 78 -3.24 -11.70 -0.50
CA LEU A 78 -2.82 -13.08 -0.79
C LEU A 78 -1.74 -13.54 0.18
N GLU A 79 -0.78 -12.69 0.49
CA GLU A 79 0.26 -12.97 1.48
C GLU A 79 -0.37 -13.26 2.85
N LYS A 80 -1.33 -12.45 3.25
CA LYS A 80 -2.06 -12.66 4.51
C LYS A 80 -2.77 -14.01 4.51
N MET A 81 -3.44 -14.37 3.41
CA MET A 81 -4.13 -15.65 3.29
C MET A 81 -3.16 -16.83 3.45
N GLU A 82 -1.98 -16.77 2.86
CA GLU A 82 -0.97 -17.79 3.00
C GLU A 82 -0.47 -17.90 4.43
N LEU A 83 -0.28 -16.78 5.10
CA LEU A 83 0.12 -16.76 6.51
C LEU A 83 -0.95 -17.39 7.39
N GLU A 84 -2.22 -17.09 7.12
CA GLU A 84 -3.33 -17.70 7.86
C GLU A 84 -3.36 -19.22 7.68
N LYS A 85 -3.12 -19.71 6.47
CA LYS A 85 -3.02 -21.14 6.20
C LYS A 85 -1.87 -21.78 6.96
N ARG A 86 -0.72 -21.12 7.00
CA ARG A 86 0.44 -21.61 7.75
C ARG A 86 0.15 -21.67 9.24
N PHE A 87 -0.54 -20.66 9.76
CA PHE A 87 -0.96 -20.64 11.15
C PHE A 87 -1.88 -21.83 11.48
N ASP A 88 -2.86 -22.10 10.62
CA ASP A 88 -3.81 -23.20 10.81
C ASP A 88 -3.14 -24.56 10.80
N LYS A 89 -1.99 -24.70 10.12
CA LYS A 89 -1.25 -25.95 10.06
C LYS A 89 -0.35 -26.19 11.27
N LEU A 90 -0.19 -25.21 12.12
CA LEU A 90 0.57 -25.40 13.36
C LEU A 90 -0.26 -26.17 14.37
#